data_3dec91fb2249cb496cc9a2d90e75d632
#
_entry.id   3dec91fb2249cb496cc9a2d90e75d632
#
_cell.length_a   1.000
_cell.length_b   1.000
_cell.length_c   1.000
_cell.angle_alpha   90.00
_cell.angle_beta   90.00
_cell.angle_gamma   90.00
#
_symmetry.space_group_name_H-M   'P 1'
#
loop_
_entity.id
_entity.type
_entity.pdbx_description
1 polymer ?
#
loop_
_entity_poly.entity_id
_entity_poly.type
_entity_poly.pdbx_seq_one_letter_code
_entity_poly.pdbx_strand_id
1 'polypeptide(L)'
;MKRNIGVACACVVLTLVSGCSGSDSGTSTEPVIETANDTATETMLEASILRLDPRLDALVPTDAEVEKLAEGFVFIEGPVWLRGESRLLFSDVRGNTIYQWTETDGVRPFIDPVFDGDREGLRSISSNGLTLDDQGRLIICEHGNRRISRVEADGTRTIVVDRYEGQRLNSPNDAAYGSDGTLYFTDPPYGLEGLEASPLREVDFNGVYRLTADGELTLLVRDQSRPNGIALSPDETVLYVANSDADNKVWMAYDLDDSGASNGRVFFDINDQDAPGAADGMKVDLAGHLFATGPGGVWVISPDGTHLGTIVMPEVTANVAWGDDGRTLYMTSSTSLYRIRLTTEGIIPGP
;
A
#
# COMPACT_ATOMS: atom_id res chain seq x y z
N MET A 1 -8.94 51.21 30.81
CA MET A 1 -9.10 52.19 29.72
C MET A 1 -9.67 51.49 28.50
N LYS A 2 -10.77 52.01 28.02
CA LYS A 2 -11.64 51.56 26.94
C LYS A 2 -10.97 51.59 25.56
N ARG A 3 -11.31 50.67 24.66
CA ARG A 3 -12.05 50.99 23.42
C ARG A 3 -12.45 49.74 22.65
N ASN A 4 -13.76 49.54 22.55
CA ASN A 4 -14.44 48.71 21.55
C ASN A 4 -14.42 49.42 20.18
N ILE A 5 -14.32 48.63 19.10
CA ILE A 5 -14.82 49.03 17.78
C ILE A 5 -15.55 47.84 17.20
N GLY A 6 -16.88 47.96 17.08
CA GLY A 6 -17.75 47.07 16.33
C GLY A 6 -17.79 47.46 14.84
N VAL A 7 -18.04 46.52 13.98
CA VAL A 7 -18.41 46.78 12.56
C VAL A 7 -19.71 46.05 12.25
N ALA A 8 -20.60 46.83 11.63
CA ALA A 8 -22.01 46.56 11.43
C ALA A 8 -22.26 45.66 10.18
N CYS A 9 -23.32 44.89 10.33
CA CYS A 9 -23.97 44.09 9.28
C CYS A 9 -24.83 45.01 8.40
N ALA A 10 -24.72 44.95 7.08
CA ALA A 10 -25.61 45.63 6.13
C ALA A 10 -26.47 44.60 5.41
N CYS A 11 -27.77 44.60 5.72
CA CYS A 11 -28.81 43.88 4.94
C CYS A 11 -29.19 44.72 3.72
N VAL A 12 -29.20 44.10 2.55
CA VAL A 12 -29.84 44.71 1.37
C VAL A 12 -31.18 44.00 1.11
N VAL A 13 -32.24 44.81 1.19
CA VAL A 13 -33.62 44.43 0.84
C VAL A 13 -33.84 44.68 -0.62
N LEU A 14 -34.29 43.67 -1.38
CA LEU A 14 -34.75 43.83 -2.76
C LEU A 14 -36.26 43.88 -2.79
N THR A 15 -36.78 45.00 -3.24
CA THR A 15 -38.21 45.24 -3.48
C THR A 15 -38.60 44.77 -4.88
N LEU A 16 -39.69 43.97 -4.95
CA LEU A 16 -40.40 43.58 -6.16
C LEU A 16 -41.30 44.74 -6.63
N VAL A 17 -41.20 45.06 -7.91
CA VAL A 17 -42.21 45.89 -8.61
C VAL A 17 -42.83 45.05 -9.74
N SER A 18 -44.14 44.91 -9.67
CA SER A 18 -45.01 44.28 -10.66
C SER A 18 -45.43 45.34 -11.69
N GLY A 19 -45.40 45.04 -12.99
CA GLY A 19 -45.93 45.89 -14.05
C GLY A 19 -46.33 45.07 -15.27
N CYS A 20 -47.60 45.17 -15.62
CA CYS A 20 -48.29 44.43 -16.70
C CYS A 20 -48.14 45.03 -18.10
N SER A 21 -48.27 44.12 -19.07
CA SER A 21 -48.90 44.20 -20.40
C SER A 21 -48.22 44.97 -21.56
N GLY A 22 -48.05 44.20 -22.65
CA GLY A 22 -47.82 44.70 -24.00
C GLY A 22 -47.38 43.59 -24.94
N SER A 23 -48.33 43.10 -25.76
CA SER A 23 -48.11 42.12 -26.82
C SER A 23 -47.34 42.76 -27.98
N ASP A 24 -46.25 42.15 -28.43
CA ASP A 24 -45.80 42.26 -29.80
C ASP A 24 -45.04 40.99 -30.27
N SER A 25 -45.42 40.51 -31.43
CA SER A 25 -44.94 39.32 -32.08
C SER A 25 -43.62 39.62 -32.83
N GLY A 26 -42.53 39.15 -32.22
CA GLY A 26 -41.23 39.20 -32.89
C GLY A 26 -40.56 37.81 -32.80
N THR A 27 -40.39 37.14 -33.92
CA THR A 27 -39.62 35.93 -34.10
C THR A 27 -38.16 36.19 -33.70
N SER A 28 -37.77 35.79 -32.49
CA SER A 28 -36.37 35.72 -32.07
C SER A 28 -35.83 34.33 -32.31
N THR A 29 -34.93 34.21 -33.25
CA THR A 29 -34.04 33.06 -33.40
C THR A 29 -33.10 33.02 -32.18
N GLU A 30 -33.34 32.12 -31.28
CA GLU A 30 -32.38 31.79 -30.23
C GLU A 30 -31.10 31.21 -30.85
N PRO A 31 -29.90 31.60 -30.39
CA PRO A 31 -28.68 30.93 -30.81
C PRO A 31 -28.65 29.52 -30.22
N VAL A 32 -28.60 28.53 -31.09
CA VAL A 32 -28.28 27.14 -30.72
C VAL A 32 -26.86 27.16 -30.11
N ILE A 33 -26.79 27.03 -28.82
CA ILE A 33 -25.50 26.72 -28.15
C ILE A 33 -25.20 25.25 -28.50
N GLU A 34 -24.36 25.09 -29.49
CA GLU A 34 -23.70 23.82 -29.76
C GLU A 34 -22.84 23.51 -28.53
N THR A 35 -23.33 22.65 -27.65
CA THR A 35 -22.52 22.05 -26.61
C THR A 35 -21.49 21.15 -27.30
N ALA A 36 -20.28 21.69 -27.49
CA ALA A 36 -19.13 20.87 -27.81
C ALA A 36 -19.00 19.81 -26.69
N ASN A 37 -19.39 18.59 -27.00
CA ASN A 37 -19.05 17.44 -26.22
C ASN A 37 -17.52 17.27 -26.37
N ASP A 38 -16.79 17.95 -25.50
CA ASP A 38 -15.38 17.70 -25.29
C ASP A 38 -15.29 16.35 -24.55
N THR A 39 -15.44 15.23 -25.29
CA THR A 39 -14.99 13.93 -24.86
C THR A 39 -13.46 14.02 -24.85
N ALA A 40 -12.91 14.57 -23.77
CA ALA A 40 -11.55 14.28 -23.41
C ALA A 40 -11.47 12.75 -23.31
N THR A 41 -10.93 12.11 -24.32
CA THR A 41 -10.50 10.72 -24.25
C THR A 41 -9.41 10.74 -23.19
N GLU A 42 -9.74 10.36 -21.95
CA GLU A 42 -8.74 10.00 -20.96
C GLU A 42 -7.86 8.94 -21.63
N THR A 43 -6.68 9.35 -22.04
CA THR A 43 -5.67 8.42 -22.54
C THR A 43 -5.32 7.56 -21.34
N MET A 44 -5.91 6.36 -21.26
CA MET A 44 -5.52 5.36 -20.28
C MET A 44 -4.00 5.18 -20.41
N LEU A 45 -3.25 5.51 -19.36
CA LEU A 45 -1.81 5.24 -19.32
C LEU A 45 -1.66 3.72 -19.48
N GLU A 46 -0.95 3.28 -20.52
CA GLU A 46 -0.57 1.89 -20.67
C GLU A 46 0.66 1.60 -19.80
N ALA A 47 0.76 0.39 -19.29
CA ALA A 47 1.96 -0.05 -18.60
C ALA A 47 3.17 -0.03 -19.54
N SER A 48 4.32 0.37 -19.03
CA SER A 48 5.56 0.43 -19.81
C SER A 48 6.79 0.24 -18.91
N ILE A 49 7.97 0.08 -19.51
CA ILE A 49 9.21 -0.10 -18.76
C ILE A 49 10.14 1.09 -19.03
N LEU A 50 10.31 1.93 -18.01
CA LEU A 50 11.33 2.99 -18.02
C LEU A 50 12.69 2.37 -17.69
N ARG A 51 13.65 2.43 -18.61
CA ARG A 51 15.01 1.89 -18.45
C ARG A 51 15.99 3.03 -18.27
N LEU A 52 16.65 3.10 -17.12
CA LEU A 52 17.60 4.14 -16.76
C LEU A 52 19.05 3.64 -16.75
N ASP A 53 19.24 2.36 -16.45
CA ASP A 53 20.54 1.71 -16.38
C ASP A 53 20.49 0.39 -17.16
N PRO A 54 21.49 0.05 -17.99
CA PRO A 54 21.51 -1.19 -18.78
C PRO A 54 21.49 -2.46 -17.94
N ARG A 55 21.82 -2.41 -16.65
CA ARG A 55 21.66 -3.55 -15.72
C ARG A 55 20.23 -4.01 -15.59
N LEU A 56 19.23 -3.16 -15.84
CA LEU A 56 17.83 -3.54 -15.83
C LEU A 56 17.50 -4.65 -16.84
N ASP A 57 18.17 -4.68 -18.00
CA ASP A 57 17.91 -5.65 -19.06
C ASP A 57 18.19 -7.10 -18.62
N ALA A 58 19.06 -7.28 -17.63
CA ALA A 58 19.32 -8.58 -17.02
C ALA A 58 18.20 -9.05 -16.07
N LEU A 59 17.37 -8.13 -15.57
CA LEU A 59 16.32 -8.39 -14.60
C LEU A 59 14.93 -8.40 -15.24
N VAL A 60 14.67 -7.44 -16.12
CA VAL A 60 13.41 -7.23 -16.82
C VAL A 60 13.65 -7.40 -18.32
N PRO A 61 13.15 -8.47 -18.96
CA PRO A 61 13.31 -8.68 -20.39
C PRO A 61 12.90 -7.45 -21.20
N THR A 62 13.56 -7.23 -22.35
CA THR A 62 13.26 -6.06 -23.21
C THR A 62 11.88 -6.16 -23.87
N ASP A 63 11.33 -7.34 -23.96
CA ASP A 63 10.02 -7.70 -24.48
C ASP A 63 9.01 -8.06 -23.36
N ALA A 64 9.34 -7.76 -22.08
CA ALA A 64 8.44 -8.02 -20.98
C ALA A 64 7.18 -7.14 -21.09
N GLU A 65 6.03 -7.76 -20.90
CA GLU A 65 4.72 -7.13 -20.91
C GLU A 65 4.05 -7.27 -19.54
N VAL A 66 3.38 -6.21 -19.11
CA VAL A 66 2.53 -6.21 -17.90
C VAL A 66 1.15 -6.71 -18.29
N GLU A 67 0.70 -7.77 -17.64
CA GLU A 67 -0.60 -8.38 -17.85
C GLU A 67 -1.57 -7.99 -16.74
N LYS A 68 -2.77 -7.50 -17.08
CA LYS A 68 -3.86 -7.31 -16.14
C LYS A 68 -4.60 -8.63 -15.95
N LEU A 69 -4.66 -9.12 -14.71
CA LEU A 69 -5.30 -10.38 -14.34
C LEU A 69 -6.75 -10.21 -13.90
N ALA A 70 -7.05 -9.13 -13.19
CA ALA A 70 -8.39 -8.83 -12.67
C ALA A 70 -8.54 -7.35 -12.34
N GLU A 71 -9.79 -6.89 -12.23
CA GLU A 71 -10.13 -5.52 -11.85
C GLU A 71 -11.49 -5.49 -11.10
N GLY A 72 -11.84 -4.31 -10.57
CA GLY A 72 -13.13 -4.10 -9.89
C GLY A 72 -13.06 -4.16 -8.37
N PHE A 73 -11.87 -4.10 -7.81
CA PHE A 73 -11.64 -4.00 -6.37
C PHE A 73 -11.79 -2.56 -5.87
N VAL A 74 -11.82 -2.36 -4.54
CA VAL A 74 -11.88 -1.02 -3.96
C VAL A 74 -10.48 -0.43 -3.75
N PHE A 75 -9.58 -1.19 -3.14
CA PHE A 75 -8.16 -0.86 -3.01
C PHE A 75 -7.40 -2.11 -2.54
N ILE A 76 -6.61 -2.69 -3.43
CA ILE A 76 -5.93 -3.96 -3.15
C ILE A 76 -4.48 -3.77 -2.72
N GLU A 77 -4.06 -4.66 -1.80
CA GLU A 77 -2.81 -4.64 -1.08
C GLU A 77 -2.34 -6.05 -0.71
N GLY A 78 -1.16 -6.13 -0.11
CA GLY A 78 -0.62 -7.26 0.60
C GLY A 78 -0.63 -8.58 -0.14
N PRO A 79 -0.12 -8.64 -1.37
CA PRO A 79 -0.12 -9.89 -2.12
C PRO A 79 0.88 -10.89 -1.51
N VAL A 80 0.49 -12.18 -1.49
CA VAL A 80 1.37 -13.29 -1.09
C VAL A 80 1.06 -14.54 -1.92
N TRP A 81 2.12 -15.22 -2.37
CA TRP A 81 2.01 -16.43 -3.17
C TRP A 81 2.13 -17.69 -2.30
N LEU A 82 1.17 -18.60 -2.44
CA LEU A 82 1.16 -19.90 -1.81
C LEU A 82 1.68 -20.95 -2.80
N ARG A 83 2.97 -21.34 -2.68
CA ARG A 83 3.64 -22.27 -3.62
C ARG A 83 2.93 -23.62 -3.71
N GLY A 84 2.61 -24.24 -2.57
CA GLY A 84 1.96 -25.55 -2.51
C GLY A 84 0.59 -25.61 -3.16
N GLU A 85 -0.05 -24.48 -3.38
CA GLU A 85 -1.41 -24.36 -3.91
C GLU A 85 -1.46 -23.60 -5.24
N SER A 86 -0.33 -23.09 -5.72
CA SER A 86 -0.21 -22.30 -6.94
C SER A 86 -1.26 -21.18 -7.02
N ARG A 87 -1.41 -20.43 -5.93
CA ARG A 87 -2.36 -19.32 -5.85
C ARG A 87 -1.76 -18.09 -5.17
N LEU A 88 -2.27 -16.93 -5.59
CA LEU A 88 -2.02 -15.65 -4.96
C LEU A 88 -3.17 -15.34 -3.99
N LEU A 89 -2.84 -14.87 -2.78
CA LEU A 89 -3.78 -14.18 -1.91
C LEU A 89 -3.45 -12.68 -1.92
N PHE A 90 -4.48 -11.83 -1.75
CA PHE A 90 -4.31 -10.39 -1.62
C PHE A 90 -5.50 -9.77 -0.88
N SER A 91 -5.25 -8.67 -0.19
CA SER A 91 -6.25 -7.94 0.59
C SER A 91 -6.98 -6.90 -0.25
N ASP A 92 -8.31 -6.81 -0.16
CA ASP A 92 -9.04 -5.59 -0.50
C ASP A 92 -9.28 -4.81 0.80
N VAL A 93 -8.38 -3.83 1.04
CA VAL A 93 -8.28 -3.11 2.31
C VAL A 93 -9.55 -2.33 2.65
N ARG A 94 -10.29 -1.88 1.64
CA ARG A 94 -11.56 -1.17 1.80
C ARG A 94 -12.77 -2.05 1.54
N GLY A 95 -12.59 -3.12 0.77
CA GLY A 95 -13.61 -4.13 0.48
C GLY A 95 -13.84 -5.12 1.62
N ASN A 96 -12.99 -5.12 2.64
CA ASN A 96 -13.07 -6.01 3.81
C ASN A 96 -12.97 -7.50 3.47
N THR A 97 -12.20 -7.83 2.43
CA THR A 97 -12.10 -9.18 1.90
C THR A 97 -10.63 -9.51 1.59
N ILE A 98 -10.19 -10.72 1.91
CA ILE A 98 -9.01 -11.31 1.30
C ILE A 98 -9.50 -12.14 0.12
N TYR A 99 -8.96 -11.86 -1.06
CA TYR A 99 -9.21 -12.62 -2.27
C TYR A 99 -8.11 -13.64 -2.53
N GLN A 100 -8.44 -14.65 -3.30
CA GLN A 100 -7.49 -15.54 -3.94
C GLN A 100 -7.63 -15.43 -5.45
N TRP A 101 -6.50 -15.59 -6.14
CA TRP A 101 -6.44 -15.72 -7.59
C TRP A 101 -5.67 -16.99 -7.97
N THR A 102 -6.17 -17.70 -8.97
CA THR A 102 -5.48 -18.81 -9.64
C THR A 102 -5.61 -18.66 -11.15
N GLU A 103 -4.67 -19.23 -11.89
CA GLU A 103 -4.73 -19.24 -13.37
C GLU A 103 -6.00 -19.89 -13.91
N THR A 104 -6.54 -20.92 -13.23
CA THR A 104 -7.68 -21.70 -13.71
C THR A 104 -9.03 -21.12 -13.32
N ASP A 105 -9.12 -20.55 -12.12
CA ASP A 105 -10.41 -20.15 -11.54
C ASP A 105 -10.61 -18.64 -11.51
N GLY A 106 -9.56 -17.86 -11.82
CA GLY A 106 -9.57 -16.41 -11.63
C GLY A 106 -9.67 -16.01 -10.17
N VAL A 107 -10.36 -14.89 -9.90
CA VAL A 107 -10.51 -14.34 -8.55
C VAL A 107 -11.73 -14.92 -7.84
N ARG A 108 -11.55 -15.25 -6.54
CA ARG A 108 -12.62 -15.65 -5.62
C ARG A 108 -12.35 -15.11 -4.21
N PRO A 109 -13.37 -14.82 -3.39
CA PRO A 109 -13.16 -14.54 -1.97
C PRO A 109 -12.48 -15.73 -1.28
N PHE A 110 -11.54 -15.42 -0.37
CA PHE A 110 -10.86 -16.40 0.48
C PHE A 110 -11.26 -16.23 1.95
N ILE A 111 -11.26 -14.99 2.47
CA ILE A 111 -11.84 -14.62 3.77
C ILE A 111 -12.74 -13.42 3.55
N ASP A 112 -14.05 -13.57 3.86
CA ASP A 112 -15.06 -12.54 3.69
C ASP A 112 -16.18 -12.72 4.74
N PRO A 113 -16.35 -11.78 5.67
CA PRO A 113 -15.52 -10.60 5.92
C PRO A 113 -14.24 -10.92 6.69
N VAL A 114 -13.21 -10.06 6.55
CA VAL A 114 -12.00 -10.10 7.39
C VAL A 114 -12.31 -9.58 8.80
N PHE A 115 -13.12 -8.52 8.88
CA PHE A 115 -13.49 -7.85 10.12
C PHE A 115 -15.03 -7.74 10.21
N ASP A 116 -15.59 -8.16 11.34
CA ASP A 116 -17.02 -8.13 11.65
C ASP A 116 -17.36 -7.38 12.96
N GLY A 117 -16.36 -6.67 13.53
CA GLY A 117 -16.49 -5.90 14.76
C GLY A 117 -17.11 -4.51 14.58
N ASP A 118 -17.06 -3.72 15.66
CA ASP A 118 -17.48 -2.33 15.66
C ASP A 118 -16.51 -1.47 14.83
N ARG A 119 -17.05 -0.63 13.94
CA ARG A 119 -16.32 0.22 13.01
C ARG A 119 -16.08 1.65 13.52
N GLU A 120 -16.63 2.00 14.71
CA GLU A 120 -16.49 3.34 15.24
C GLU A 120 -15.02 3.72 15.46
N GLY A 121 -14.59 4.87 14.91
CA GLY A 121 -13.22 5.35 14.96
C GLY A 121 -12.23 4.62 14.05
N LEU A 122 -12.70 3.69 13.18
CA LEU A 122 -11.87 2.99 12.22
C LEU A 122 -12.05 3.56 10.80
N ARG A 123 -10.92 3.86 10.14
CA ARG A 123 -10.85 4.33 8.76
C ARG A 123 -10.74 3.18 7.77
N SER A 124 -9.96 2.16 8.11
CA SER A 124 -9.76 0.94 7.35
C SER A 124 -9.91 -0.26 8.28
N ILE A 125 -10.71 -1.23 7.89
CA ILE A 125 -11.13 -2.32 8.77
C ILE A 125 -10.61 -3.70 8.35
N SER A 126 -10.20 -3.85 7.08
CA SER A 126 -9.76 -5.13 6.53
C SER A 126 -8.31 -5.48 6.96
N SER A 127 -7.77 -6.47 6.30
CA SER A 127 -6.33 -6.75 6.26
C SER A 127 -5.61 -5.76 5.34
N ASN A 128 -4.28 -5.67 5.51
CA ASN A 128 -3.37 -5.03 4.59
C ASN A 128 -2.31 -6.06 4.16
N GLY A 129 -1.08 -6.02 4.67
CA GLY A 129 -0.02 -6.96 4.34
C GLY A 129 -0.36 -8.40 4.69
N LEU A 130 0.01 -9.32 3.80
CA LEU A 130 -0.05 -10.76 4.00
C LEU A 130 1.35 -11.34 3.84
N THR A 131 1.66 -12.36 4.64
CA THR A 131 2.89 -13.15 4.48
C THR A 131 2.65 -14.59 4.94
N LEU A 132 3.64 -15.46 4.82
CA LEU A 132 3.57 -16.84 5.32
C LEU A 132 4.66 -17.07 6.37
N ASP A 133 4.35 -17.87 7.38
CA ASP A 133 5.35 -18.37 8.30
C ASP A 133 6.11 -19.59 7.72
N ASP A 134 7.06 -20.12 8.49
CA ASP A 134 7.89 -21.28 8.13
C ASP A 134 7.12 -22.58 7.90
N GLN A 135 5.85 -22.64 8.36
CA GLN A 135 4.94 -23.76 8.14
C GLN A 135 3.96 -23.52 6.99
N GLY A 136 4.09 -22.39 6.30
CA GLY A 136 3.19 -22.00 5.20
C GLY A 136 1.83 -21.52 5.66
N ARG A 137 1.66 -21.15 6.95
CA ARG A 137 0.39 -20.60 7.46
C ARG A 137 0.32 -19.12 7.15
N LEU A 138 -0.88 -18.68 6.76
CA LEU A 138 -1.13 -17.29 6.43
C LEU A 138 -1.07 -16.40 7.67
N ILE A 139 -0.26 -15.35 7.57
CA ILE A 139 -0.14 -14.26 8.54
C ILE A 139 -0.82 -13.03 7.96
N ILE A 140 -1.65 -12.37 8.76
CA ILE A 140 -2.49 -11.25 8.35
C ILE A 140 -2.22 -10.03 9.22
N CYS A 141 -1.84 -8.92 8.63
CA CYS A 141 -1.86 -7.61 9.26
C CYS A 141 -3.30 -7.07 9.23
N GLU A 142 -3.98 -7.05 10.39
CA GLU A 142 -5.39 -6.68 10.50
C GLU A 142 -5.55 -5.25 11.00
N HIS A 143 -6.03 -4.33 10.17
CA HIS A 143 -6.28 -2.94 10.57
C HIS A 143 -7.43 -2.84 11.59
N GLY A 144 -8.59 -3.42 11.31
CA GLY A 144 -9.77 -3.31 12.18
C GLY A 144 -9.58 -3.94 13.54
N ASN A 145 -8.91 -5.08 13.59
CA ASN A 145 -8.58 -5.77 14.84
C ASN A 145 -7.33 -5.21 15.53
N ARG A 146 -6.54 -4.37 14.83
CA ARG A 146 -5.30 -3.77 15.35
C ARG A 146 -4.33 -4.82 15.88
N ARG A 147 -4.06 -5.84 15.04
CA ARG A 147 -3.24 -7.00 15.42
C ARG A 147 -2.61 -7.66 14.20
N ILE A 148 -1.67 -8.54 14.46
CA ILE A 148 -1.27 -9.57 13.51
C ILE A 148 -1.88 -10.89 13.94
N SER A 149 -2.50 -11.61 13.03
CA SER A 149 -3.08 -12.94 13.27
C SER A 149 -2.51 -13.97 12.30
N ARG A 150 -2.66 -15.22 12.68
CA ARG A 150 -2.29 -16.41 11.90
C ARG A 150 -3.51 -17.26 11.65
N VAL A 151 -3.67 -17.72 10.42
CA VAL A 151 -4.72 -18.67 10.04
C VAL A 151 -4.22 -20.09 10.33
N GLU A 152 -4.94 -20.81 11.18
CA GLU A 152 -4.65 -22.19 11.54
C GLU A 152 -5.26 -23.16 10.51
N ALA A 153 -4.85 -24.44 10.56
CA ALA A 153 -5.30 -25.47 9.62
C ALA A 153 -6.83 -25.71 9.63
N ASP A 154 -7.50 -25.38 10.73
CA ASP A 154 -8.96 -25.46 10.86
C ASP A 154 -9.69 -24.18 10.40
N GLY A 155 -8.94 -23.18 9.90
CA GLY A 155 -9.46 -21.89 9.45
C GLY A 155 -9.68 -20.88 10.57
N THR A 156 -9.41 -21.23 11.83
CA THR A 156 -9.45 -20.24 12.92
C THR A 156 -8.31 -19.27 12.86
N ARG A 157 -8.47 -18.07 13.45
CA ARG A 157 -7.42 -17.04 13.50
C ARG A 157 -6.89 -16.91 14.93
N THR A 158 -5.60 -17.23 15.11
CA THR A 158 -4.87 -17.05 16.37
C THR A 158 -4.16 -15.71 16.38
N ILE A 159 -4.24 -14.96 17.48
CA ILE A 159 -3.51 -13.70 17.65
C ILE A 159 -2.01 -14.02 17.78
N VAL A 160 -1.20 -13.42 16.91
CA VAL A 160 0.27 -13.46 16.99
C VAL A 160 0.75 -12.32 17.89
N VAL A 161 0.29 -11.09 17.62
CA VAL A 161 0.60 -9.91 18.44
C VAL A 161 -0.49 -8.84 18.25
N ASP A 162 -0.90 -8.18 19.34
CA ASP A 162 -1.87 -7.09 19.33
C ASP A 162 -1.46 -5.91 20.22
N ARG A 163 -0.39 -6.07 21.03
CA ARG A 163 0.07 -5.07 22.01
C ARG A 163 1.58 -4.97 22.07
N TYR A 164 2.05 -3.77 22.32
CA TYR A 164 3.42 -3.48 22.73
C TYR A 164 3.39 -2.77 24.10
N GLU A 165 4.13 -3.31 25.10
CA GLU A 165 4.15 -2.80 26.49
C GLU A 165 2.75 -2.60 27.11
N GLY A 166 1.81 -3.47 26.78
CA GLY A 166 0.43 -3.42 27.27
C GLY A 166 -0.50 -2.48 26.49
N GLN A 167 0.01 -1.62 25.60
CA GLN A 167 -0.76 -0.72 24.74
C GLN A 167 -1.09 -1.42 23.40
N ARG A 168 -2.29 -1.18 22.88
CA ARG A 168 -2.69 -1.75 21.57
C ARG A 168 -1.84 -1.15 20.45
N LEU A 169 -1.49 -2.00 19.49
CA LEU A 169 -0.88 -1.57 18.24
C LEU A 169 -1.78 -0.57 17.51
N ASN A 170 -1.22 0.25 16.62
CA ASN A 170 -1.99 1.20 15.81
C ASN A 170 -2.86 0.46 14.79
N SER A 171 -2.26 -0.01 13.71
CA SER A 171 -2.88 -0.83 12.68
C SER A 171 -1.78 -1.47 11.83
N PRO A 172 -1.28 -2.65 12.22
CA PRO A 172 -0.19 -3.34 11.51
C PRO A 172 -0.42 -3.36 10.01
N ASN A 173 0.61 -2.95 9.23
CA ASN A 173 0.46 -2.67 7.81
C ASN A 173 1.11 -3.73 6.92
N ASP A 174 2.42 -3.93 7.02
CA ASP A 174 3.15 -4.96 6.24
C ASP A 174 4.09 -5.75 7.13
N ALA A 175 4.48 -6.96 6.67
CA ALA A 175 5.27 -7.88 7.47
C ALA A 175 6.16 -8.78 6.60
N ALA A 176 7.33 -9.13 7.14
CA ALA A 176 8.28 -10.05 6.54
C ALA A 176 8.87 -11.00 7.60
N TYR A 177 9.07 -12.26 7.25
CA TYR A 177 9.77 -13.21 8.09
C TYR A 177 11.25 -13.33 7.72
N GLY A 178 12.10 -13.39 8.73
CA GLY A 178 13.45 -13.92 8.62
C GLY A 178 13.47 -15.45 8.56
N SER A 179 14.57 -16.01 8.09
CA SER A 179 14.77 -17.46 7.97
C SER A 179 14.79 -18.21 9.33
N ASP A 180 15.02 -17.48 10.41
CA ASP A 180 14.99 -17.97 11.78
C ASP A 180 13.59 -18.00 12.41
N GLY A 181 12.54 -17.59 11.66
CA GLY A 181 11.17 -17.49 12.14
C GLY A 181 10.86 -16.17 12.87
N THR A 182 11.76 -15.19 12.83
CA THR A 182 11.53 -13.86 13.36
C THR A 182 10.63 -13.05 12.43
N LEU A 183 9.56 -12.46 12.97
CA LEU A 183 8.63 -11.59 12.24
C LEU A 183 9.02 -10.13 12.42
N TYR A 184 9.19 -9.43 11.31
CA TYR A 184 9.36 -7.97 11.25
C TYR A 184 8.09 -7.34 10.70
N PHE A 185 7.59 -6.25 11.31
CA PHE A 185 6.36 -5.61 10.84
C PHE A 185 6.33 -4.11 11.14
N THR A 186 5.49 -3.40 10.39
CA THR A 186 5.23 -1.97 10.53
C THR A 186 3.85 -1.72 11.12
N ASP A 187 3.73 -0.64 11.93
CA ASP A 187 2.49 -0.32 12.64
C ASP A 187 2.12 1.18 12.53
N PRO A 188 1.85 1.69 11.31
CA PRO A 188 1.32 3.02 11.10
C PRO A 188 -0.17 3.10 11.49
N PRO A 189 -0.77 4.31 11.63
CA PRO A 189 -2.15 4.46 12.08
C PRO A 189 -3.18 4.42 10.95
N TYR A 190 -2.91 3.78 9.80
CA TYR A 190 -3.78 3.82 8.63
C TYR A 190 -5.18 3.21 8.84
N GLY A 191 -5.32 2.30 9.79
CA GLY A 191 -6.60 1.72 10.20
C GLY A 191 -7.45 2.65 11.06
N LEU A 192 -6.87 3.72 11.63
CA LEU A 192 -7.52 4.60 12.59
C LEU A 192 -8.08 5.87 11.94
N GLU A 193 -9.31 6.27 12.28
CA GLU A 193 -9.86 7.56 11.88
C GLU A 193 -9.12 8.68 12.59
N GLY A 194 -8.74 9.72 11.83
CA GLY A 194 -7.92 10.81 12.33
C GLY A 194 -6.42 10.49 12.40
N LEU A 195 -6.01 9.28 12.00
CA LEU A 195 -4.59 8.85 11.95
C LEU A 195 -3.88 9.09 13.30
N GLU A 196 -2.81 9.90 13.30
CA GLU A 196 -2.03 10.24 14.49
C GLU A 196 -2.86 10.97 15.56
N ALA A 197 -3.96 11.63 15.20
CA ALA A 197 -4.88 12.31 16.11
C ALA A 197 -6.04 11.41 16.59
N SER A 198 -6.04 10.13 16.24
CA SER A 198 -7.11 9.20 16.59
C SER A 198 -7.25 9.04 18.11
N PRO A 199 -8.45 9.13 18.67
CA PRO A 199 -8.69 8.85 20.10
C PRO A 199 -8.50 7.38 20.46
N LEU A 200 -8.47 6.47 19.46
CA LEU A 200 -8.21 5.06 19.65
C LEU A 200 -6.72 4.73 19.76
N ARG A 201 -5.86 5.69 19.43
CA ARG A 201 -4.41 5.48 19.48
C ARG A 201 -3.93 5.36 20.92
N GLU A 202 -3.18 4.27 21.23
CA GLU A 202 -2.63 4.02 22.56
C GLU A 202 -1.12 4.27 22.60
N VAL A 203 -0.37 3.86 21.55
CA VAL A 203 1.05 4.18 21.39
C VAL A 203 1.24 5.54 20.72
N ASP A 204 2.22 6.35 21.15
CA ASP A 204 2.45 7.73 20.67
C ASP A 204 3.41 7.85 19.48
N PHE A 205 3.76 6.72 18.85
CA PHE A 205 4.66 6.63 17.69
C PHE A 205 4.14 5.61 16.68
N ASN A 206 4.74 5.58 15.49
CA ASN A 206 4.47 4.60 14.45
C ASN A 206 5.69 3.67 14.39
N GLY A 207 5.54 2.44 14.91
CA GLY A 207 6.65 1.55 15.17
C GLY A 207 7.02 0.64 14.01
N VAL A 208 8.31 0.28 13.95
CA VAL A 208 8.79 -0.93 13.25
C VAL A 208 9.24 -1.90 14.32
N TYR A 209 8.76 -3.13 14.27
CA TYR A 209 8.93 -4.11 15.34
C TYR A 209 9.57 -5.40 14.85
N ARG A 210 10.20 -6.10 15.79
CA ARG A 210 10.67 -7.47 15.67
C ARG A 210 9.96 -8.33 16.70
N LEU A 211 9.36 -9.44 16.26
CA LEU A 211 8.82 -10.48 17.12
C LEU A 211 9.59 -11.77 16.86
N THR A 212 10.35 -12.23 17.84
CA THR A 212 11.13 -13.46 17.73
C THR A 212 10.24 -14.71 17.80
N ALA A 213 10.75 -15.86 17.35
CA ALA A 213 10.00 -17.11 17.34
C ALA A 213 9.58 -17.58 18.76
N ASP A 214 10.31 -17.17 19.80
CA ASP A 214 10.00 -17.44 21.22
C ASP A 214 9.08 -16.39 21.86
N GLY A 215 8.63 -15.39 21.08
CA GLY A 215 7.58 -14.42 21.46
C GLY A 215 8.09 -13.13 22.10
N GLU A 216 9.37 -12.80 22.00
CA GLU A 216 9.89 -11.50 22.42
C GLU A 216 9.58 -10.42 21.39
N LEU A 217 8.79 -9.40 21.78
CA LEU A 217 8.47 -8.25 20.96
C LEU A 217 9.38 -7.05 21.28
N THR A 218 10.14 -6.60 20.28
CA THR A 218 11.08 -5.47 20.40
C THR A 218 10.69 -4.36 19.41
N LEU A 219 10.69 -3.10 19.87
CA LEU A 219 10.61 -1.94 19.01
C LEU A 219 11.99 -1.66 18.39
N LEU A 220 12.11 -1.72 17.06
CA LEU A 220 13.34 -1.47 16.34
C LEU A 220 13.53 -0.02 15.93
N VAL A 221 12.45 0.61 15.39
CA VAL A 221 12.46 1.98 14.87
C VAL A 221 11.17 2.69 15.32
N ARG A 222 11.31 3.92 15.82
CA ARG A 222 10.17 4.74 16.27
C ARG A 222 10.10 6.12 15.65
N ASP A 223 11.07 6.51 14.86
CA ASP A 223 11.26 7.87 14.36
C ASP A 223 10.78 8.06 12.91
N GLN A 224 10.27 7.00 12.27
CA GLN A 224 9.59 7.14 11.00
C GLN A 224 8.17 7.67 11.20
N SER A 225 7.79 8.65 10.36
CA SER A 225 6.46 9.27 10.44
C SER A 225 5.35 8.30 9.98
N ARG A 226 5.59 7.50 8.94
CA ARG A 226 4.62 6.50 8.40
C ARG A 226 5.33 5.29 7.80
N PRO A 227 5.91 4.42 8.65
CA PRO A 227 6.49 3.17 8.17
C PRO A 227 5.40 2.33 7.49
N ASN A 228 5.71 1.79 6.30
CA ASN A 228 4.76 1.06 5.47
C ASN A 228 5.36 -0.28 5.03
N GLY A 229 5.72 -0.47 3.75
CA GLY A 229 6.33 -1.69 3.28
C GLY A 229 7.62 -2.05 4.00
N ILE A 230 7.88 -3.34 4.15
CA ILE A 230 9.04 -3.87 4.87
C ILE A 230 9.61 -5.07 4.12
N ALA A 231 10.95 -5.16 4.04
CA ALA A 231 11.65 -6.28 3.44
C ALA A 231 13.04 -6.49 4.06
N LEU A 232 13.54 -7.71 3.96
CA LEU A 232 14.91 -8.07 4.35
C LEU A 232 15.79 -8.23 3.10
N SER A 233 17.09 -7.90 3.22
CA SER A 233 18.07 -8.33 2.23
C SER A 233 18.19 -9.86 2.22
N PRO A 234 18.70 -10.49 1.13
CA PRO A 234 18.80 -11.94 1.05
C PRO A 234 19.67 -12.60 2.12
N ASP A 235 20.64 -11.86 2.65
CA ASP A 235 21.49 -12.27 3.77
C ASP A 235 20.97 -11.85 5.15
N GLU A 236 19.79 -11.20 5.16
CA GLU A 236 19.08 -10.72 6.36
C GLU A 236 19.88 -9.75 7.24
N THR A 237 20.90 -9.11 6.66
CA THR A 237 21.73 -8.13 7.37
C THR A 237 21.24 -6.68 7.21
N VAL A 238 20.27 -6.45 6.30
CA VAL A 238 19.64 -5.14 6.05
C VAL A 238 18.13 -5.26 6.12
N LEU A 239 17.53 -4.37 6.92
CA LEU A 239 16.08 -4.16 6.96
C LEU A 239 15.73 -2.93 6.14
N TYR A 240 14.93 -3.11 5.09
CA TYR A 240 14.36 -2.01 4.30
C TYR A 240 12.96 -1.67 4.83
N VAL A 241 12.68 -0.37 4.97
CA VAL A 241 11.37 0.13 5.40
C VAL A 241 10.99 1.33 4.56
N ALA A 242 9.82 1.29 3.93
CA ALA A 242 9.25 2.44 3.25
C ALA A 242 8.67 3.44 4.26
N ASN A 243 8.83 4.72 4.01
CA ASN A 243 8.11 5.78 4.70
C ASN A 243 7.17 6.47 3.71
N SER A 244 5.87 6.26 3.87
CA SER A 244 4.84 6.72 2.93
C SER A 244 4.25 8.09 3.30
N ASP A 245 4.91 8.84 4.16
CA ASP A 245 4.53 10.21 4.50
C ASP A 245 4.69 11.12 3.27
N ALA A 246 3.65 11.87 2.93
CA ALA A 246 3.65 12.75 1.75
C ALA A 246 4.75 13.82 1.80
N ASP A 247 5.15 14.23 3.01
CA ASP A 247 6.19 15.22 3.23
C ASP A 247 7.61 14.60 3.37
N ASN A 248 7.71 13.26 3.39
CA ASN A 248 8.98 12.55 3.54
C ASN A 248 8.89 11.15 2.91
N LYS A 249 8.76 11.08 1.59
CA LYS A 249 8.68 9.82 0.83
C LYS A 249 10.08 9.25 0.60
N VAL A 250 10.45 8.23 1.36
CA VAL A 250 11.77 7.60 1.28
C VAL A 250 11.69 6.09 1.49
N TRP A 251 12.64 5.36 0.95
CA TRP A 251 12.98 4.02 1.41
C TRP A 251 14.19 4.13 2.33
N MET A 252 14.05 3.62 3.55
CA MET A 252 15.11 3.57 4.55
C MET A 252 15.77 2.20 4.54
N ALA A 253 17.05 2.15 4.88
CA ALA A 253 17.77 0.93 5.16
C ALA A 253 18.41 1.01 6.56
N TYR A 254 18.31 -0.07 7.30
CA TYR A 254 18.89 -0.26 8.63
C TYR A 254 19.81 -1.46 8.61
N ASP A 255 20.98 -1.37 9.22
CA ASP A 255 21.79 -2.54 9.49
C ASP A 255 21.09 -3.38 10.57
N LEU A 256 20.96 -4.68 10.34
CA LEU A 256 20.20 -5.59 11.17
C LEU A 256 21.12 -6.68 11.72
N ASP A 257 21.05 -6.89 13.03
CA ASP A 257 21.72 -7.98 13.73
C ASP A 257 20.90 -8.45 14.94
N ASP A 258 21.46 -9.36 15.75
CA ASP A 258 20.80 -9.89 16.95
C ASP A 258 20.43 -8.78 17.96
N SER A 259 21.18 -7.68 18.00
CA SER A 259 20.93 -6.55 18.89
C SER A 259 19.78 -5.65 18.42
N GLY A 260 19.38 -5.75 17.16
CA GLY A 260 18.29 -4.99 16.56
C GLY A 260 18.68 -4.24 15.28
N ALA A 261 17.95 -3.17 14.98
CA ALA A 261 18.18 -2.30 13.84
C ALA A 261 19.06 -1.10 14.24
N SER A 262 20.06 -0.79 13.43
CA SER A 262 21.02 0.30 13.67
C SER A 262 21.40 1.03 12.38
N ASN A 263 22.16 2.12 12.46
CA ASN A 263 22.70 2.85 11.31
C ASN A 263 21.66 3.20 10.23
N GLY A 264 20.47 3.65 10.67
CA GLY A 264 19.40 4.04 9.76
C GLY A 264 19.87 5.11 8.76
N ARG A 265 19.61 4.85 7.47
CA ARG A 265 20.00 5.74 6.38
C ARG A 265 18.93 5.77 5.29
N VAL A 266 18.79 6.90 4.61
CA VAL A 266 17.97 6.96 3.40
C VAL A 266 18.64 6.08 2.34
N PHE A 267 17.93 5.02 1.94
CA PHE A 267 18.38 4.15 0.86
C PHE A 267 18.08 4.79 -0.50
N PHE A 268 16.86 5.34 -0.63
CA PHE A 268 16.49 6.13 -1.80
C PHE A 268 15.43 7.19 -1.43
N ASP A 269 15.61 8.42 -1.95
CA ASP A 269 14.73 9.57 -1.75
C ASP A 269 13.92 9.81 -3.02
N ILE A 270 12.58 9.89 -2.87
CA ILE A 270 11.62 10.14 -3.95
C ILE A 270 10.73 11.37 -3.70
N ASN A 271 11.18 12.30 -2.85
CA ASN A 271 10.41 13.50 -2.51
C ASN A 271 10.23 14.45 -3.68
N ASP A 272 11.12 14.42 -4.66
CA ASP A 272 11.07 15.23 -5.89
C ASP A 272 10.20 14.63 -7.01
N GLN A 273 9.53 13.51 -6.75
CA GLN A 273 8.71 12.81 -7.74
C GLN A 273 7.25 13.29 -7.67
N ASP A 274 6.75 13.79 -8.81
CA ASP A 274 5.40 14.34 -8.94
C ASP A 274 4.34 13.30 -9.36
N ALA A 275 4.76 12.12 -9.85
CA ALA A 275 3.82 11.07 -10.24
C ALA A 275 3.01 10.57 -9.04
N PRO A 276 1.75 10.13 -9.23
CA PRO A 276 0.95 9.54 -8.16
C PRO A 276 1.61 8.30 -7.55
N GLY A 277 1.50 8.17 -6.22
CA GLY A 277 2.04 7.06 -5.44
C GLY A 277 2.92 7.54 -4.28
N ALA A 278 3.20 6.65 -3.37
CA ALA A 278 4.07 6.85 -2.21
C ALA A 278 5.09 5.73 -2.14
N ALA A 279 6.12 5.85 -1.31
CA ALA A 279 6.93 4.70 -0.91
C ALA A 279 6.04 3.73 -0.12
N ASP A 280 5.71 2.58 -0.70
CA ASP A 280 4.73 1.64 -0.19
C ASP A 280 5.31 0.22 -0.15
N GLY A 281 4.58 -0.82 -0.50
CA GLY A 281 5.04 -2.19 -0.41
C GLY A 281 6.30 -2.50 -1.24
N MET A 282 7.08 -3.49 -0.84
CA MET A 282 8.32 -3.86 -1.53
C MET A 282 8.68 -5.32 -1.32
N LYS A 283 9.44 -5.87 -2.25
CA LYS A 283 10.08 -7.19 -2.14
C LYS A 283 11.47 -7.17 -2.74
N VAL A 284 12.31 -8.12 -2.32
CA VAL A 284 13.70 -8.24 -2.76
C VAL A 284 13.86 -9.50 -3.61
N ASP A 285 14.74 -9.45 -4.62
CA ASP A 285 15.16 -10.64 -5.36
C ASP A 285 16.37 -11.32 -4.71
N LEU A 286 16.72 -12.52 -5.16
CA LEU A 286 17.85 -13.29 -4.62
C LEU A 286 19.22 -12.61 -4.79
N ALA A 287 19.33 -11.61 -5.69
CA ALA A 287 20.54 -10.84 -5.91
C ALA A 287 20.56 -9.54 -5.08
N GLY A 288 19.49 -9.25 -4.31
CA GLY A 288 19.39 -8.07 -3.45
C GLY A 288 18.82 -6.83 -4.13
N HIS A 289 18.28 -6.92 -5.35
CA HIS A 289 17.58 -5.80 -5.96
C HIS A 289 16.24 -5.59 -5.28
N LEU A 290 15.93 -4.33 -4.95
CA LEU A 290 14.66 -3.95 -4.34
C LEU A 290 13.65 -3.62 -5.45
N PHE A 291 12.51 -4.31 -5.44
CA PHE A 291 11.32 -4.01 -6.22
C PHE A 291 10.34 -3.31 -5.30
N ALA A 292 10.29 -1.98 -5.37
CA ALA A 292 9.56 -1.14 -4.42
C ALA A 292 8.50 -0.32 -5.14
N THR A 293 7.28 -0.32 -4.61
CA THR A 293 6.21 0.51 -5.16
C THR A 293 6.40 1.96 -4.74
N GLY A 294 6.22 2.86 -5.70
CA GLY A 294 6.47 4.28 -5.55
C GLY A 294 5.73 5.11 -6.59
N PRO A 295 6.04 6.41 -6.70
CA PRO A 295 5.45 7.28 -7.71
C PRO A 295 5.60 6.70 -9.12
N GLY A 296 4.45 6.50 -9.79
CA GLY A 296 4.38 6.03 -11.17
C GLY A 296 4.49 4.51 -11.37
N GLY A 297 4.77 3.69 -10.33
CA GLY A 297 4.82 2.24 -10.48
C GLY A 297 5.80 1.52 -9.57
N VAL A 298 6.45 0.46 -10.07
CA VAL A 298 7.42 -0.36 -9.33
C VAL A 298 8.85 0.04 -9.71
N TRP A 299 9.58 0.57 -8.76
CA TRP A 299 10.99 0.97 -8.88
C TRP A 299 11.90 -0.23 -8.68
N VAL A 300 12.86 -0.41 -9.58
CA VAL A 300 13.90 -1.44 -9.47
C VAL A 300 15.19 -0.75 -9.05
N ILE A 301 15.63 -1.02 -7.81
CA ILE A 301 16.80 -0.38 -7.21
C ILE A 301 17.82 -1.46 -6.89
N SER A 302 19.06 -1.26 -7.35
CA SER A 302 20.16 -2.20 -7.06
C SER A 302 20.63 -2.10 -5.61
N PRO A 303 21.33 -3.11 -5.06
CA PRO A 303 21.83 -3.10 -3.69
C PRO A 303 22.73 -1.90 -3.35
N ASP A 304 23.37 -1.30 -4.36
CA ASP A 304 24.19 -0.10 -4.21
C ASP A 304 23.37 1.22 -4.19
N GLY A 305 22.02 1.13 -4.22
CA GLY A 305 21.14 2.29 -4.23
C GLY A 305 20.94 2.94 -5.59
N THR A 306 21.39 2.32 -6.69
CA THR A 306 21.16 2.87 -8.04
C THR A 306 19.75 2.52 -8.53
N HIS A 307 18.98 3.50 -8.98
CA HIS A 307 17.71 3.31 -9.66
C HIS A 307 17.95 2.78 -11.08
N LEU A 308 17.65 1.51 -11.31
CA LEU A 308 17.85 0.85 -12.60
C LEU A 308 16.75 1.19 -13.60
N GLY A 309 15.54 1.43 -13.12
CA GLY A 309 14.37 1.77 -13.91
C GLY A 309 13.07 1.50 -13.16
N THR A 310 11.95 1.74 -13.86
CA THR A 310 10.60 1.60 -13.27
C THR A 310 9.70 0.80 -14.19
N ILE A 311 8.99 -0.17 -13.64
CA ILE A 311 7.81 -0.76 -14.27
C ILE A 311 6.69 0.25 -14.07
N VAL A 312 6.43 1.06 -15.11
CA VAL A 312 5.43 2.14 -15.07
C VAL A 312 4.04 1.52 -15.14
N MET A 313 3.17 1.89 -14.22
CA MET A 313 1.85 1.30 -14.09
C MET A 313 0.74 2.31 -14.39
N PRO A 314 -0.39 1.84 -14.97
CA PRO A 314 -1.55 2.72 -15.26
C PRO A 314 -2.28 3.20 -14.01
N GLU A 315 -2.10 2.51 -12.88
CA GLU A 315 -2.71 2.80 -11.60
C GLU A 315 -1.63 2.89 -10.51
N VAL A 316 -1.92 3.58 -9.41
CA VAL A 316 -1.03 3.58 -8.24
C VAL A 316 -0.86 2.16 -7.74
N THR A 317 0.37 1.67 -7.76
CA THR A 317 0.71 0.34 -7.26
C THR A 317 1.09 0.44 -5.79
N ALA A 318 0.40 -0.35 -4.98
CA ALA A 318 0.56 -0.33 -3.53
C ALA A 318 1.54 -1.38 -3.02
N ASN A 319 1.53 -2.61 -3.60
CA ASN A 319 2.43 -3.66 -3.14
C ASN A 319 2.75 -4.66 -4.26
N VAL A 320 3.75 -5.52 -4.02
CA VAL A 320 4.20 -6.55 -4.95
C VAL A 320 4.45 -7.87 -4.23
N ALA A 321 4.38 -8.98 -4.96
CA ALA A 321 4.80 -10.30 -4.47
C ALA A 321 5.45 -11.12 -5.58
N TRP A 322 6.48 -11.87 -5.24
CA TRP A 322 7.01 -12.91 -6.09
C TRP A 322 6.12 -14.15 -6.06
N GLY A 323 5.93 -14.78 -7.20
CA GLY A 323 5.11 -15.97 -7.28
C GLY A 323 5.57 -16.96 -8.37
N ASP A 324 4.78 -17.99 -8.59
CA ASP A 324 5.06 -19.12 -9.49
C ASP A 324 6.40 -19.81 -9.15
N ASP A 325 7.35 -19.75 -10.08
CA ASP A 325 8.72 -20.26 -9.92
C ASP A 325 9.70 -19.19 -9.37
N GLY A 326 9.19 -18.11 -8.78
CA GLY A 326 9.97 -16.97 -8.27
C GLY A 326 10.27 -15.90 -9.32
N ARG A 327 9.85 -16.07 -10.58
CA ARG A 327 10.16 -15.13 -11.66
C ARG A 327 8.95 -14.32 -12.14
N THR A 328 7.80 -14.51 -11.54
CA THR A 328 6.62 -13.69 -11.77
C THR A 328 6.47 -12.69 -10.62
N LEU A 329 6.40 -11.40 -10.94
CA LEU A 329 6.07 -10.36 -9.99
C LEU A 329 4.59 -10.02 -10.15
N TYR A 330 3.82 -10.28 -9.10
CA TYR A 330 2.43 -9.85 -8.98
C TYR A 330 2.38 -8.46 -8.37
N MET A 331 1.49 -7.61 -8.85
CA MET A 331 1.37 -6.20 -8.46
C MET A 331 -0.09 -5.88 -8.11
N THR A 332 -0.33 -5.42 -6.88
CA THR A 332 -1.62 -4.89 -6.45
C THR A 332 -1.64 -3.39 -6.71
N SER A 333 -2.49 -2.95 -7.65
CA SER A 333 -2.52 -1.56 -8.11
C SER A 333 -3.94 -1.02 -7.98
N SER A 334 -4.17 -0.21 -6.96
CA SER A 334 -5.48 0.43 -6.68
C SER A 334 -6.66 -0.55 -6.85
N THR A 335 -7.26 -0.59 -8.03
CA THR A 335 -8.47 -1.37 -8.32
C THR A 335 -8.22 -2.64 -9.14
N SER A 336 -6.96 -2.93 -9.49
CA SER A 336 -6.61 -4.00 -10.43
C SER A 336 -5.39 -4.82 -9.98
N LEU A 337 -5.43 -6.10 -10.32
CA LEU A 337 -4.32 -7.04 -10.13
C LEU A 337 -3.58 -7.23 -11.45
N TYR A 338 -2.25 -7.13 -11.39
CA TYR A 338 -1.36 -7.32 -12.54
C TYR A 338 -0.26 -8.32 -12.25
N ARG A 339 0.39 -8.81 -13.32
CA ARG A 339 1.65 -9.55 -13.24
C ARG A 339 2.60 -9.17 -14.36
N ILE A 340 3.88 -9.43 -14.13
CA ILE A 340 4.94 -9.35 -15.15
C ILE A 340 5.91 -10.52 -14.97
N ARG A 341 6.37 -11.09 -16.07
CA ARG A 341 7.39 -12.13 -16.06
C ARG A 341 8.78 -11.50 -16.13
N LEU A 342 9.66 -11.87 -15.21
CA LEU A 342 11.01 -11.35 -15.07
C LEU A 342 12.07 -12.44 -15.30
N THR A 343 13.33 -12.00 -15.49
CA THR A 343 14.47 -12.91 -15.62
C THR A 343 15.08 -13.23 -14.26
N THR A 344 15.06 -12.25 -13.33
CA THR A 344 15.52 -12.45 -11.97
C THR A 344 14.56 -13.31 -11.17
N GLU A 345 15.03 -13.84 -10.05
CA GLU A 345 14.26 -14.70 -9.14
C GLU A 345 14.13 -14.03 -7.77
N GLY A 346 12.90 -13.92 -7.29
CA GLY A 346 12.60 -13.30 -6.03
C GLY A 346 12.46 -14.28 -4.86
N ILE A 347 12.42 -13.71 -3.67
CA ILE A 347 12.21 -14.45 -2.43
C ILE A 347 10.71 -14.60 -2.19
N ILE A 348 10.19 -15.83 -2.31
CA ILE A 348 8.80 -16.15 -1.97
C ILE A 348 8.77 -16.61 -0.51
N PRO A 349 7.92 -16.03 0.37
CA PRO A 349 7.82 -16.45 1.77
C PRO A 349 7.23 -17.86 1.92
N GLY A 350 7.50 -18.47 3.07
CA GLY A 350 7.05 -19.81 3.41
C GLY A 350 7.87 -20.93 2.73
N PRO A 351 7.48 -22.19 2.96
CA PRO A 351 8.17 -23.39 2.44
C PRO A 351 7.93 -23.61 0.95
#